data_0002f0f3a64bc439157f64cc0f72a867
#
_entry.id   0002f0f3a64bc439157f64cc0f72a867
#
_cell.length_a   1.000
_cell.length_b   1.000
_cell.length_c   1.000
_cell.angle_alpha   90.00
_cell.angle_beta   90.00
_cell.angle_gamma   90.00
#
_symmetry.space_group_name_H-M   'P 1'
#
loop_
_entity.id
_entity.type
_entity.pdbx_description
1 polymer ?
#
loop_
_entity_poly.entity_id
_entity_poly.type
_entity_poly.pdbx_seq_one_letter_code
_entity_poly.pdbx_strand_id
1 'polypeptide(L)'
;MAQAAGHSVLAVDRDPDALSSMEGTGVETWSIDLEHGRLAVGAERFDAILCTNYLFRSRLDLMVSWLSPGGLLIYETFARGNARYGRPANPDFLLRPGELAELAIRGGLHLLAYEDGYLPTPRPARVQRMVALAPPFDLERFPLG
;
A
#
# COMPACT_ATOMS: atom_id res chain seq x y z
N MET A 1 1.39 -9.24 -13.50
CA MET A 1 0.01 -9.77 -13.42
C MET A 1 -1.04 -8.69 -13.75
N ALA A 2 -1.12 -7.56 -13.05
CA ALA A 2 -2.13 -6.52 -13.35
C ALA A 2 -2.01 -5.95 -14.77
N GLN A 3 -0.82 -5.60 -15.23
CA GLN A 3 -0.59 -5.12 -16.59
C GLN A 3 -0.93 -6.20 -17.64
N ALA A 4 -0.62 -7.48 -17.39
CA ALA A 4 -1.01 -8.58 -18.27
C ALA A 4 -2.54 -8.82 -18.31
N ALA A 5 -3.29 -8.31 -17.34
CA ALA A 5 -4.75 -8.31 -17.33
C ALA A 5 -5.37 -7.06 -18.01
N GLY A 6 -4.54 -6.23 -18.64
CA GLY A 6 -4.98 -5.04 -19.39
C GLY A 6 -5.11 -3.76 -18.54
N HIS A 7 -4.61 -3.75 -17.30
CA HIS A 7 -4.58 -2.54 -16.49
C HIS A 7 -3.36 -1.68 -16.83
N SER A 8 -3.53 -0.36 -16.81
CA SER A 8 -2.40 0.58 -16.78
C SER A 8 -1.77 0.54 -15.40
N VAL A 9 -0.46 0.34 -15.33
CA VAL A 9 0.27 0.18 -14.06
C VAL A 9 1.39 1.19 -13.98
N LEU A 10 1.46 1.92 -12.87
CA LEU A 10 2.54 2.80 -12.50
C LEU A 10 3.28 2.22 -11.29
N ALA A 11 4.56 1.94 -11.43
CA ALA A 11 5.43 1.55 -10.32
C ALA A 11 6.23 2.77 -9.82
N VAL A 12 6.23 2.97 -8.52
CA VAL A 12 6.89 4.11 -7.88
C VAL A 12 7.85 3.60 -6.81
N ASP A 13 9.09 3.98 -6.91
CA ASP A 13 10.11 3.76 -5.87
C ASP A 13 11.15 4.89 -5.92
N ARG A 14 11.86 5.12 -4.83
CA ARG A 14 12.99 6.04 -4.83
C ARG A 14 14.26 5.41 -5.42
N ASP A 15 14.34 4.08 -5.41
CA ASP A 15 15.47 3.31 -5.91
C ASP A 15 15.25 2.96 -7.39
N PRO A 16 15.99 3.58 -8.33
CA PRO A 16 15.86 3.27 -9.74
C PRO A 16 16.25 1.83 -10.06
N ASP A 17 17.16 1.22 -9.29
CA ASP A 17 17.57 -0.16 -9.52
C ASP A 17 16.43 -1.14 -9.19
N ALA A 18 15.61 -0.82 -8.20
CA ALA A 18 14.40 -1.60 -7.89
C ALA A 18 13.38 -1.54 -9.06
N LEU A 19 13.32 -0.40 -9.76
CA LEU A 19 12.41 -0.21 -10.90
C LEU A 19 12.95 -0.83 -12.20
N SER A 20 14.25 -1.06 -12.32
CA SER A 20 14.87 -1.61 -13.54
C SER A 20 14.29 -2.97 -13.95
N SER A 21 13.82 -3.79 -13.00
CA SER A 21 13.17 -5.06 -13.25
C SER A 21 11.82 -4.92 -13.98
N MET A 22 11.26 -3.71 -14.04
CA MET A 22 10.01 -3.41 -14.75
C MET A 22 10.23 -2.96 -16.19
N GLU A 23 11.49 -2.74 -16.61
CA GLU A 23 11.81 -2.34 -17.97
C GLU A 23 11.32 -3.39 -19.01
N GLY A 24 10.73 -2.89 -20.09
CA GLY A 24 10.19 -3.74 -21.15
C GLY A 24 8.89 -4.49 -20.81
N THR A 25 8.36 -4.35 -19.60
CA THR A 25 7.10 -5.01 -19.20
C THR A 25 5.84 -4.22 -19.57
N GLY A 26 5.99 -2.96 -20.03
CA GLY A 26 4.87 -2.05 -20.27
C GLY A 26 4.36 -1.34 -19.02
N VAL A 27 4.98 -1.57 -17.88
CA VAL A 27 4.73 -0.82 -16.64
C VAL A 27 5.44 0.54 -16.73
N GLU A 28 4.71 1.63 -16.47
CA GLU A 28 5.29 2.95 -16.29
C GLU A 28 6.04 3.01 -14.97
N THR A 29 7.22 3.65 -14.94
CA THR A 29 8.03 3.74 -13.73
C THR A 29 8.36 5.19 -13.40
N TRP A 30 8.19 5.55 -12.12
CA TRP A 30 8.62 6.84 -11.59
C TRP A 30 9.63 6.64 -10.45
N SER A 31 10.86 7.10 -10.66
CA SER A 31 11.84 7.17 -9.59
C SER A 31 11.64 8.46 -8.80
N ILE A 32 10.98 8.37 -7.65
CA ILE A 32 10.58 9.51 -6.82
C ILE A 32 10.75 9.17 -5.34
N ASP A 33 11.38 10.07 -4.60
CA ASP A 33 11.33 10.04 -3.14
C ASP A 33 9.98 10.56 -2.63
N LEU A 34 9.12 9.63 -2.22
CA LEU A 34 7.79 9.94 -1.69
C LEU A 34 7.82 10.69 -0.34
N GLU A 35 8.94 10.67 0.36
CA GLU A 35 9.09 11.32 1.67
C GLU A 35 9.40 12.80 1.53
N HIS A 36 10.26 13.17 0.57
CA HIS A 36 10.77 14.52 0.40
C HIS A 36 10.36 15.18 -0.91
N GLY A 37 9.94 14.40 -1.90
CA GLY A 37 9.55 14.88 -3.21
C GLY A 37 8.19 15.57 -3.23
N ARG A 38 8.03 16.56 -4.13
CA ARG A 38 6.71 17.02 -4.55
C ARG A 38 6.13 15.94 -5.49
N LEU A 39 5.23 15.12 -4.99
CA LEU A 39 4.43 14.29 -5.86
C LEU A 39 3.50 15.18 -6.66
N ALA A 40 3.85 15.36 -7.91
CA ALA A 40 2.93 15.85 -8.92
C ALA A 40 2.02 14.72 -9.43
N VAL A 41 1.46 13.91 -8.51
CA VAL A 41 0.23 13.17 -8.81
C VAL A 41 -0.85 14.25 -8.84
N GLY A 42 -1.08 14.82 -10.01
CA GLY A 42 -2.01 15.92 -10.19
C GLY A 42 -3.45 15.51 -9.85
N ALA A 43 -4.37 15.72 -10.77
CA ALA A 43 -5.75 15.23 -10.64
C ALA A 43 -5.88 13.72 -10.90
N GLU A 44 -4.79 13.02 -11.12
CA GLU A 44 -4.78 11.58 -11.37
C GLU A 44 -5.32 10.82 -10.17
N ARG A 45 -6.18 9.85 -10.46
CA ARG A 45 -6.77 8.95 -9.50
C ARG A 45 -6.46 7.52 -9.90
N PHE A 46 -6.30 6.66 -8.90
CA PHE A 46 -5.99 5.26 -9.11
C PHE A 46 -7.15 4.39 -8.69
N ASP A 47 -7.53 3.45 -9.55
CA ASP A 47 -8.56 2.45 -9.24
C ASP A 47 -8.08 1.42 -8.21
N ALA A 48 -6.76 1.26 -8.09
CA ALA A 48 -6.13 0.49 -7.03
C ALA A 48 -4.75 1.06 -6.69
N ILE A 49 -4.45 1.10 -5.40
CA ILE A 49 -3.11 1.40 -4.88
C ILE A 49 -2.63 0.16 -4.11
N LEU A 50 -1.50 -0.41 -4.54
CA LEU A 50 -0.79 -1.44 -3.81
C LEU A 50 0.44 -0.83 -3.14
N CYS A 51 0.48 -0.86 -1.83
CA CYS A 51 1.60 -0.34 -1.03
C CYS A 51 2.20 -1.47 -0.19
N THR A 52 3.49 -1.75 -0.38
CA THR A 52 4.20 -2.78 0.37
C THR A 52 5.52 -2.26 0.91
N ASN A 53 5.87 -2.72 2.13
CA ASN A 53 7.17 -2.42 2.77
C ASN A 53 7.50 -0.93 2.86
N TYR A 54 6.49 -0.09 2.95
CA TYR A 54 6.63 1.36 3.04
C TYR A 54 5.80 1.88 4.20
N LEU A 55 6.36 2.80 4.98
CA LEU A 55 5.64 3.52 6.02
C LEU A 55 6.23 4.92 6.18
N PHE A 56 5.49 5.92 5.73
CA PHE A 56 5.77 7.32 6.01
C PHE A 56 4.47 8.02 6.40
N ARG A 57 4.27 8.17 7.70
CA ARG A 57 2.97 8.56 8.28
C ARG A 57 2.42 9.86 7.74
N SER A 58 3.29 10.83 7.46
CA SER A 58 2.90 12.13 6.91
C SER A 58 2.27 12.06 5.50
N ARG A 59 2.38 10.93 4.81
CA ARG A 59 1.86 10.74 3.44
C ARG A 59 0.69 9.77 3.36
N LEU A 60 0.32 9.11 4.45
CA LEU A 60 -0.75 8.10 4.43
C LEU A 60 -2.10 8.68 4.00
N ASP A 61 -2.47 9.84 4.54
CA ASP A 61 -3.74 10.50 4.17
C ASP A 61 -3.72 10.98 2.71
N LEU A 62 -2.56 11.43 2.23
CA LEU A 62 -2.38 11.81 0.83
C LEU A 62 -2.55 10.60 -0.10
N MET A 63 -1.97 9.45 0.25
CA MET A 63 -2.14 8.20 -0.51
C MET A 63 -3.62 7.80 -0.63
N VAL A 64 -4.37 7.90 0.46
CA VAL A 64 -5.83 7.66 0.44
C VAL A 64 -6.54 8.62 -0.51
N SER A 65 -6.11 9.88 -0.57
CA SER A 65 -6.71 10.90 -1.44
C SER A 65 -6.50 10.65 -2.94
N TRP A 66 -5.57 9.78 -3.32
CA TRP A 66 -5.30 9.40 -4.72
C TRP A 66 -6.22 8.30 -5.24
N LEU A 67 -7.04 7.68 -4.39
CA LEU A 67 -7.99 6.67 -4.84
C LEU A 67 -9.11 7.29 -5.67
N SER A 68 -9.45 6.61 -6.76
CA SER A 68 -10.68 6.86 -7.51
C SER A 68 -11.92 6.53 -6.65
N PRO A 69 -13.09 7.10 -6.97
CA PRO A 69 -14.33 6.60 -6.40
C PRO A 69 -14.48 5.08 -6.61
N GLY A 70 -14.73 4.34 -5.54
CA GLY A 70 -14.78 2.87 -5.58
C GLY A 70 -13.42 2.19 -5.76
N GLY A 71 -12.31 2.91 -5.60
CA GLY A 71 -10.97 2.37 -5.71
C GLY A 71 -10.53 1.59 -4.46
N LEU A 72 -9.53 0.73 -4.64
CA LEU A 72 -9.00 -0.16 -3.60
C LEU A 72 -7.65 0.32 -3.07
N LEU A 73 -7.48 0.30 -1.76
CA LEU A 73 -6.18 0.37 -1.10
C LEU A 73 -5.81 -1.02 -0.57
N ILE A 74 -4.74 -1.58 -1.10
CA ILE A 74 -4.13 -2.84 -0.66
C ILE A 74 -2.81 -2.48 -0.02
N TYR A 75 -2.68 -2.70 1.28
CA TYR A 75 -1.52 -2.25 2.02
C TYR A 75 -0.98 -3.34 2.94
N GLU A 76 0.32 -3.62 2.84
CA GLU A 76 1.03 -4.51 3.77
C GLU A 76 2.37 -3.88 4.14
N THR A 77 2.66 -3.76 5.44
CA THR A 77 4.00 -3.39 5.90
C THR A 77 4.26 -3.92 7.32
N PHE A 78 5.50 -3.72 7.78
CA PHE A 78 5.97 -4.25 9.05
C PHE A 78 5.31 -3.57 10.25
N ALA A 79 5.09 -4.37 11.31
CA ALA A 79 4.47 -3.95 12.54
C ALA A 79 5.38 -4.10 13.75
N ARG A 80 5.05 -3.45 14.86
CA ARG A 80 5.79 -3.56 16.12
C ARG A 80 5.98 -5.02 16.53
N GLY A 81 7.19 -5.32 16.99
CA GLY A 81 7.63 -6.68 17.27
C GLY A 81 8.46 -7.30 16.13
N ASN A 82 8.49 -6.67 14.94
CA ASN A 82 9.29 -7.18 13.81
C ASN A 82 10.80 -7.21 14.10
N ALA A 83 11.32 -6.33 14.95
CA ALA A 83 12.74 -6.30 15.35
C ALA A 83 13.27 -7.64 15.87
N ARG A 84 12.40 -8.53 16.33
CA ARG A 84 12.77 -9.90 16.77
C ARG A 84 13.14 -10.81 15.61
N TYR A 85 12.73 -10.46 14.38
CA TYR A 85 12.93 -11.28 13.18
C TYR A 85 13.91 -10.65 12.18
N GLY A 86 14.22 -9.35 12.36
CA GLY A 86 15.15 -8.65 11.49
C GLY A 86 14.78 -7.19 11.25
N ARG A 87 15.09 -6.73 10.05
CA ARG A 87 14.80 -5.35 9.64
C ARG A 87 13.46 -5.25 8.91
N PRO A 88 12.79 -4.08 9.00
CA PRO A 88 13.14 -2.91 9.81
C PRO A 88 12.97 -3.19 11.30
N ALA A 89 13.84 -2.56 12.10
CA ALA A 89 13.82 -2.63 13.56
C ALA A 89 13.50 -1.27 14.21
N ASN A 90 13.71 -0.17 13.46
CA ASN A 90 13.37 1.17 13.94
C ASN A 90 11.86 1.30 14.12
N PRO A 91 11.36 1.68 15.31
CA PRO A 91 9.94 1.86 15.59
C PRO A 91 9.21 2.81 14.64
N ASP A 92 9.90 3.78 14.05
CA ASP A 92 9.31 4.74 13.12
C ASP A 92 8.83 4.08 11.82
N PHE A 93 9.43 2.95 11.46
CA PHE A 93 9.08 2.13 10.30
C PHE A 93 8.18 0.93 10.65
N LEU A 94 7.69 0.87 11.88
CA LEU A 94 6.84 -0.22 12.36
C LEU A 94 5.46 0.31 12.75
N LEU A 95 4.42 -0.27 12.16
CA LEU A 95 3.03 0.05 12.49
C LEU A 95 2.75 -0.26 13.96
N ARG A 96 2.01 0.63 14.61
CA ARG A 96 1.40 0.36 15.91
C ARG A 96 0.24 -0.64 15.74
N PRO A 97 -0.13 -1.39 16.79
CA PRO A 97 -1.32 -2.24 16.72
C PRO A 97 -2.54 -1.47 16.21
N GLY A 98 -3.23 -2.01 15.21
CA GLY A 98 -4.43 -1.42 14.62
C GLY A 98 -4.21 -0.22 13.68
N GLU A 99 -2.99 0.23 13.43
CA GLU A 99 -2.73 1.50 12.74
C GLU A 99 -3.27 1.53 11.30
N LEU A 100 -3.27 0.40 10.57
CA LEU A 100 -3.90 0.37 9.23
C LEU A 100 -5.43 0.42 9.31
N ALA A 101 -6.03 -0.20 10.32
CA ALA A 101 -7.47 -0.08 10.53
C ALA A 101 -7.87 1.36 10.89
N GLU A 102 -7.08 2.03 11.74
CA GLU A 102 -7.25 3.45 12.04
C GLU A 102 -7.13 4.33 10.78
N LEU A 103 -6.18 4.01 9.88
CA LEU A 103 -6.04 4.72 8.60
C LEU A 103 -7.29 4.57 7.74
N ALA A 104 -7.84 3.37 7.62
CA ALA A 104 -9.06 3.13 6.85
C ALA A 104 -10.24 3.94 7.42
N ILE A 105 -10.46 3.91 8.74
CA ILE A 105 -11.53 4.65 9.41
C ILE A 105 -11.35 6.16 9.19
N ARG A 106 -10.16 6.70 9.44
CA ARG A 106 -9.84 8.13 9.28
C ARG A 106 -9.99 8.59 7.84
N GLY A 107 -9.61 7.74 6.89
CA GLY A 107 -9.71 8.00 5.46
C GLY A 107 -11.12 7.82 4.87
N GLY A 108 -12.12 7.45 5.68
CA GLY A 108 -13.48 7.20 5.21
C GLY A 108 -13.59 5.97 4.29
N LEU A 109 -12.65 5.02 4.42
CA LEU A 109 -12.63 3.78 3.64
C LEU A 109 -13.45 2.69 4.35
N HIS A 110 -14.04 1.81 3.55
CA HIS A 110 -14.64 0.58 4.07
C HIS A 110 -13.58 -0.53 4.13
N LEU A 111 -13.33 -1.06 5.31
CA LEU A 111 -12.33 -2.10 5.54
C LEU A 111 -12.92 -3.46 5.12
N LEU A 112 -12.42 -4.02 4.02
CA LEU A 112 -12.87 -5.32 3.49
C LEU A 112 -12.15 -6.48 4.16
N ALA A 113 -10.84 -6.31 4.45
CA ALA A 113 -10.03 -7.31 5.14
C ALA A 113 -8.93 -6.62 5.95
N TYR A 114 -8.62 -7.18 7.10
CA TYR A 114 -7.53 -6.72 7.96
C TYR A 114 -6.91 -7.89 8.71
N GLU A 115 -5.60 -7.90 8.76
CA GLU A 115 -4.83 -8.84 9.56
C GLU A 115 -3.67 -8.12 10.27
N ASP A 116 -3.45 -8.47 11.52
CA ASP A 116 -2.29 -8.06 12.33
C ASP A 116 -1.68 -9.32 12.93
N GLY A 117 -0.55 -9.75 12.40
CA GLY A 117 -0.07 -11.07 12.76
C GLY A 117 1.39 -11.35 12.46
N TYR A 118 1.75 -12.59 12.77
CA TYR A 118 3.05 -13.16 12.45
C TYR A 118 2.98 -13.89 11.11
N LEU A 119 3.88 -13.52 10.21
CA LEU A 119 4.08 -14.15 8.91
C LEU A 119 5.31 -15.07 8.99
N PRO A 120 5.16 -16.41 8.88
CA PRO A 120 6.28 -17.34 8.97
C PRO A 120 7.11 -17.43 7.69
N THR A 121 6.47 -17.22 6.54
CA THR A 121 7.06 -17.36 5.19
C THR A 121 6.73 -16.19 4.30
N PRO A 122 7.58 -15.84 3.32
CA PRO A 122 8.86 -16.42 2.96
C PRO A 122 9.99 -16.10 3.96
N ARG A 123 9.80 -15.09 4.81
CA ARG A 123 10.71 -14.74 5.92
C ARG A 123 9.87 -14.40 7.14
N PRO A 124 10.29 -14.87 8.33
CA PRO A 124 9.60 -14.50 9.57
C PRO A 124 9.47 -12.99 9.73
N ALA A 125 8.26 -12.49 9.96
CA ALA A 125 7.99 -11.06 10.14
C ALA A 125 6.74 -10.81 10.99
N ARG A 126 6.65 -9.63 11.59
CA ARG A 126 5.39 -9.06 12.12
C ARG A 126 4.89 -8.04 11.12
N VAL A 127 3.67 -8.22 10.65
CA VAL A 127 3.06 -7.36 9.65
C VAL A 127 1.62 -7.00 10.03
N GLN A 128 1.15 -5.88 9.51
CA GLN A 128 -0.27 -5.63 9.31
C GLN A 128 -0.53 -5.55 7.81
N ARG A 129 -1.71 -6.02 7.41
CA ARG A 129 -2.17 -5.88 6.03
C ARG A 129 -3.66 -5.62 5.99
N MET A 130 -4.09 -4.88 4.98
CA MET A 130 -5.48 -4.56 4.76
C MET A 130 -5.84 -4.48 3.29
N VAL A 131 -7.12 -4.68 3.03
CA VAL A 131 -7.80 -4.27 1.80
C VAL A 131 -8.94 -3.36 2.21
N ALA A 132 -8.96 -2.15 1.66
CA ALA A 132 -9.98 -1.15 1.97
C ALA A 132 -10.51 -0.51 0.69
N LEU A 133 -11.81 -0.19 0.68
CA LEU A 133 -12.56 0.33 -0.47
C LEU A 133 -12.91 1.80 -0.24
N ALA A 134 -12.64 2.65 -1.24
CA ALA A 134 -13.09 4.04 -1.23
C ALA A 134 -14.58 4.14 -1.59
N PRO A 135 -15.32 5.15 -1.06
CA PRO A 135 -16.71 5.34 -1.45
C PRO A 135 -16.85 5.68 -2.95
N PRO A 136 -17.99 5.33 -3.60
CA PRO A 136 -19.15 4.61 -3.06
C PRO A 136 -18.84 3.12 -2.84
N PHE A 137 -19.47 2.51 -1.82
CA PHE A 137 -19.17 1.13 -1.41
C PHE A 137 -20.08 0.14 -2.13
N ASP A 138 -19.60 -0.42 -3.24
CA ASP A 138 -20.24 -1.53 -3.92
C ASP A 138 -19.68 -2.86 -3.38
N LEU A 139 -20.26 -3.36 -2.29
CA LEU A 139 -19.77 -4.55 -1.58
C LEU A 139 -20.12 -5.86 -2.29
N GLU A 140 -21.08 -5.84 -3.23
CA GLU A 140 -21.45 -7.03 -4.01
C GLU A 140 -20.31 -7.46 -4.95
N ARG A 141 -19.39 -6.56 -5.28
CA ARG A 141 -18.17 -6.88 -6.02
C ARG A 141 -17.17 -7.74 -5.21
N PHE A 142 -17.35 -7.86 -3.90
CA PHE A 142 -16.43 -8.53 -2.97
C PHE A 142 -17.17 -9.54 -2.10
N PRO A 143 -17.74 -10.61 -2.69
CA PRO A 143 -18.49 -11.61 -1.93
C PRO A 143 -17.55 -12.34 -0.95
N LEU A 144 -18.05 -12.64 0.22
CA LEU A 144 -17.37 -13.53 1.17
C LEU A 144 -17.46 -14.96 0.63
N GLY A 145 -16.31 -15.63 0.54
CA GLY A 145 -16.18 -17.00 0.06
C GLY A 145 -16.26 -18.04 1.18
#